data_d136fb581163293af4cdcf5d718abcb4
#
_entry.id   d136fb581163293af4cdcf5d718abcb4
#
_cell.length_a   1.000
_cell.length_b   1.000
_cell.length_c   1.000
_cell.angle_alpha   90.00
_cell.angle_beta   90.00
_cell.angle_gamma   90.00
#
_symmetry.space_group_name_H-M   'P 1'
#
loop_
_entity.id
_entity.type
_entity.pdbx_description
1 polymer ?
#
loop_
_entity_poly.entity_id
_entity_poly.type
_entity_poly.pdbx_seq_one_letter_code
_entity_poly.pdbx_strand_id
1 'polypeptide(L)'
;LLYIRKILFKGDGNMATTIEVNKSSIKELLITGTKEKFLIPEYQRPYAWTDDQVLTLFEDLVEYTNNQNESSYFLGCIVSFSNENKEQEIIDGQQRITTLFLLLRAIHRKLQKMSDSKEKDNFIRQIEPAIWKIDELTSXNWRS
;
A
#
# COMPACT_ATOMS: atom_id res chain seq x y z
N LEU A 1 13.97 -7.60 -0.26
CA LEU A 1 12.69 -7.16 -0.85
C LEU A 1 11.55 -7.28 0.16
N LEU A 2 10.93 -6.16 0.52
CA LEU A 2 9.69 -6.14 1.32
C LEU A 2 8.52 -6.57 0.43
N TYR A 3 7.82 -7.63 0.81
CA TYR A 3 6.76 -8.16 -0.04
C TYR A 3 5.53 -8.61 0.74
N ILE A 4 4.43 -8.64 0.00
CA ILE A 4 3.13 -9.12 0.44
C ILE A 4 2.67 -10.20 -0.54
N ARG A 5 1.95 -11.20 -0.07
CA ARG A 5 1.20 -12.11 -0.95
C ARG A 5 -0.18 -11.53 -1.20
N LYS A 6 -0.45 -11.25 -2.45
CA LYS A 6 -1.77 -10.82 -2.90
C LYS A 6 -2.53 -12.04 -3.37
N ILE A 7 -3.66 -12.32 -2.74
CA ILE A 7 -4.56 -13.41 -3.09
C ILE A 7 -5.81 -12.78 -3.68
N LEU A 8 -6.04 -13.05 -4.96
CA LEU A 8 -7.16 -12.47 -5.70
C LEU A 8 -8.14 -13.55 -6.10
N PHE A 9 -9.38 -13.39 -5.67
CA PHE A 9 -10.51 -14.22 -6.10
C PHE A 9 -11.20 -13.53 -7.28
N LYS A 10 -11.33 -14.26 -8.38
CA LYS A 10 -12.06 -13.79 -9.56
C LYS A 10 -13.25 -14.71 -9.76
N GLY A 11 -14.46 -14.16 -9.73
CA GLY A 11 -15.67 -14.89 -10.06
C GLY A 11 -16.10 -14.55 -11.49
N ASP A 12 -16.21 -15.55 -12.36
CA ASP A 12 -16.89 -15.42 -13.64
C ASP A 12 -18.30 -15.96 -13.43
N GLY A 13 -19.32 -15.17 -13.49
CA GLY A 13 -20.74 -15.47 -13.21
C GLY A 13 -21.28 -16.90 -13.30
N ASN A 14 -20.44 -17.89 -13.59
CA ASN A 14 -20.70 -19.31 -13.69
C ASN A 14 -19.85 -20.15 -12.72
N MET A 15 -19.92 -19.87 -11.44
CA MET A 15 -19.39 -20.69 -10.34
C MET A 15 -17.89 -21.09 -10.33
N ALA A 16 -17.09 -20.76 -11.32
CA ALA A 16 -15.66 -21.05 -11.28
C ALA A 16 -14.91 -19.87 -10.65
N THR A 17 -14.60 -19.98 -9.37
CA THR A 17 -13.77 -18.98 -8.70
C THR A 17 -12.30 -19.30 -8.99
N THR A 18 -11.65 -18.46 -9.75
CA THR A 18 -10.20 -18.56 -9.96
C THR A 18 -9.50 -17.87 -8.81
N ILE A 19 -8.49 -18.53 -8.24
CA ILE A 19 -7.66 -17.97 -7.18
C ILE A 19 -6.27 -17.69 -7.77
N GLU A 20 -5.87 -16.42 -7.74
CA GLU A 20 -4.53 -16.02 -8.14
C GLU A 20 -3.72 -15.64 -6.91
N VAL A 21 -2.51 -16.18 -6.80
CA VAL A 21 -1.60 -15.86 -5.69
C VAL A 21 -0.34 -15.24 -6.28
N ASN A 22 -0.10 -13.99 -5.98
CA ASN A 22 1.03 -13.25 -6.51
C ASN A 22 1.87 -12.66 -5.36
N LYS A 23 3.19 -12.68 -5.54
CA LYS A 23 4.11 -11.98 -4.66
C LYS A 23 4.26 -10.56 -5.20
N SER A 24 3.95 -9.55 -4.38
CA SER A 24 4.06 -8.14 -4.76
C SER A 24 4.93 -7.38 -3.77
N SER A 25 5.79 -6.54 -4.27
CA SER A 25 6.51 -5.59 -3.41
C SER A 25 5.52 -4.52 -2.90
N ILE A 26 5.89 -3.85 -1.82
CA ILE A 26 5.08 -2.73 -1.29
C ILE A 26 4.96 -1.63 -2.35
N LYS A 27 6.03 -1.38 -3.09
CA LYS A 27 6.02 -0.41 -4.18
C LYS A 27 4.99 -0.78 -5.26
N GLU A 28 4.99 -2.02 -5.71
CA GLU A 28 4.01 -2.50 -6.69
C GLU A 28 2.58 -2.42 -6.14
N LEU A 29 2.39 -2.77 -4.88
CA LEU A 29 1.08 -2.73 -4.25
C LEU A 29 0.50 -1.32 -4.18
N LEU A 30 1.31 -0.35 -3.73
CA LEU A 30 0.83 1.00 -3.44
C LEU A 30 0.93 1.95 -4.63
N ILE A 31 1.90 1.75 -5.52
CA ILE A 31 2.13 2.65 -6.66
C ILE A 31 1.46 2.10 -7.93
N THR A 32 1.67 0.83 -8.24
CA THR A 32 1.03 0.23 -9.42
C THR A 32 -0.43 -0.15 -9.16
N GLY A 33 -0.83 -0.25 -7.91
CA GLY A 33 -2.24 -0.36 -7.52
C GLY A 33 -3.09 0.84 -7.96
N THR A 34 -2.48 1.90 -8.46
CA THR A 34 -3.22 3.01 -9.06
C THR A 34 -3.99 2.60 -10.33
N LYS A 35 -3.59 1.50 -10.99
CA LYS A 35 -4.34 0.94 -12.12
C LYS A 35 -5.49 0.05 -11.68
N GLU A 36 -5.37 -0.56 -10.50
CA GLU A 36 -6.41 -1.40 -9.90
C GLU A 36 -6.82 -0.74 -8.58
N LYS A 37 -8.02 -0.23 -8.53
CA LYS A 37 -8.51 0.42 -7.31
C LYS A 37 -8.74 -0.62 -6.22
N PHE A 38 -8.13 -0.43 -5.07
CA PHE A 38 -8.51 -1.15 -3.87
C PHE A 38 -9.72 -0.47 -3.23
N LEU A 39 -10.71 -1.26 -2.93
CA LEU A 39 -11.92 -0.82 -2.26
C LEU A 39 -12.02 -1.51 -0.91
N ILE A 40 -12.16 -0.73 0.15
CA ILE A 40 -12.51 -1.27 1.47
C ILE A 40 -14.02 -1.10 1.60
N PRO A 41 -14.81 -2.18 1.55
CA PRO A 41 -16.26 -2.06 1.62
C PRO A 41 -16.74 -1.50 2.97
N GLU A 42 -17.86 -0.81 2.96
CA GLU A 42 -18.43 -0.18 4.17
C GLU A 42 -18.79 -1.20 5.26
N TYR A 43 -19.07 -2.45 4.88
CA TYR A 43 -19.39 -3.51 5.85
C TYR A 43 -18.16 -4.04 6.59
N GLN A 44 -16.95 -3.71 6.14
CA GLN A 44 -15.74 -4.12 6.83
C GLN A 44 -15.56 -3.28 8.12
N ARG A 45 -14.94 -3.89 9.11
CA ARG A 45 -14.71 -3.20 10.37
C ARG A 45 -13.87 -1.93 10.17
N PRO A 46 -14.11 -0.88 10.94
CA PRO A 46 -13.28 0.33 10.87
C PRO A 46 -11.84 0.04 11.29
N TYR A 47 -10.97 1.00 11.07
CA TYR A 47 -9.57 0.89 11.49
C TYR A 47 -9.51 0.67 13.00
N ALA A 48 -8.83 -0.39 13.42
CA ALA A 48 -8.84 -0.84 14.81
C ALA A 48 -7.46 -1.24 15.35
N TRP A 49 -6.39 -1.07 14.55
CA TRP A 49 -5.04 -1.35 15.05
C TRP A 49 -4.70 -0.37 16.18
N THR A 50 -4.16 -0.92 17.26
CA THR A 50 -3.65 -0.15 18.39
C THR A 50 -2.22 0.30 18.12
N ASP A 51 -1.71 1.16 18.98
CA ASP A 51 -0.32 1.63 18.93
C ASP A 51 0.67 0.45 18.90
N ASP A 52 0.41 -0.59 19.68
CA ASP A 52 1.29 -1.76 19.72
C ASP A 52 1.42 -2.45 18.37
N GLN A 53 0.31 -2.62 17.65
CA GLN A 53 0.31 -3.26 16.34
C GLN A 53 1.00 -2.39 15.29
N VAL A 54 0.79 -1.08 15.36
CA VAL A 54 1.45 -0.11 14.48
C VAL A 54 2.97 -0.10 14.75
N LEU A 55 3.36 -0.07 16.05
CA LEU A 55 4.76 -0.10 16.45
C LEU A 55 5.45 -1.39 16.00
N THR A 56 4.79 -2.53 16.19
CA THR A 56 5.33 -3.82 15.74
C THR A 56 5.63 -3.79 14.24
N LEU A 57 4.68 -3.33 13.43
CA LEU A 57 4.90 -3.22 11.99
C LEU A 57 6.08 -2.28 11.68
N PHE A 58 6.15 -1.14 12.36
CA PHE A 58 7.20 -0.16 12.16
C PHE A 58 8.58 -0.73 12.55
N GLU A 59 8.66 -1.41 13.68
CA GLU A 59 9.90 -2.03 14.16
C GLU A 59 10.38 -3.12 13.20
N ASP A 60 9.46 -3.94 12.70
CA ASP A 60 9.77 -4.96 11.69
C ASP A 60 10.39 -4.32 10.43
N LEU A 61 9.81 -3.20 9.98
CA LEU A 61 10.31 -2.49 8.79
C LEU A 61 11.71 -1.91 9.05
N VAL A 62 11.93 -1.31 10.22
CA VAL A 62 13.23 -0.74 10.60
C VAL A 62 14.28 -1.84 10.74
N GLU A 63 13.94 -2.93 11.40
CA GLU A 63 14.84 -4.08 11.56
C GLU A 63 15.26 -4.63 10.20
N TYR A 64 14.29 -4.82 9.30
CA TYR A 64 14.59 -5.28 7.94
C TYR A 64 15.53 -4.33 7.20
N THR A 65 15.32 -3.01 7.31
CA THR A 65 16.18 -2.04 6.61
C THR A 65 17.60 -2.00 7.18
N ASN A 66 17.76 -2.33 8.45
CA ASN A 66 19.07 -2.37 9.12
C ASN A 66 19.80 -3.69 8.89
N ASN A 67 19.09 -4.76 8.56
CA ASN A 67 19.66 -6.10 8.39
C ASN A 67 20.00 -6.36 6.91
N GLN A 68 21.22 -6.03 6.53
CA GLN A 68 21.70 -6.14 5.15
C GLN A 68 21.80 -7.59 4.64
N ASN A 69 21.71 -8.57 5.52
CA ASN A 69 21.84 -9.99 5.14
C ASN A 69 20.52 -10.62 4.69
N GLU A 70 19.39 -9.95 4.93
CA GLU A 70 18.09 -10.47 4.53
C GLU A 70 17.71 -10.05 3.11
N SER A 71 17.55 -11.03 2.23
CA SER A 71 17.18 -10.79 0.84
C SER A 71 15.71 -10.39 0.68
N SER A 72 14.83 -10.83 1.60
CA SER A 72 13.40 -10.50 1.54
C SER A 72 12.75 -10.67 2.91
N TYR A 73 11.72 -9.87 3.15
CA TYR A 73 10.90 -9.92 4.36
C TYR A 73 9.41 -9.99 3.98
N PHE A 74 8.71 -10.92 4.59
CA PHE A 74 7.29 -11.17 4.33
C PHE A 74 6.42 -10.37 5.30
N LEU A 75 5.67 -9.40 4.77
CA LEU A 75 4.81 -8.54 5.57
C LEU A 75 3.39 -9.08 5.78
N GLY A 76 3.04 -10.21 5.15
CA GLY A 76 1.72 -10.80 5.31
C GLY A 76 0.95 -10.93 3.99
N CYS A 77 -0.33 -11.23 4.12
CA CYS A 77 -1.21 -11.41 2.97
C CYS A 77 -2.21 -10.28 2.86
N ILE A 78 -2.63 -10.01 1.63
CA ILE A 78 -3.82 -9.23 1.31
C ILE A 78 -4.72 -10.13 0.48
N VAL A 79 -5.96 -10.25 0.93
CA VAL A 79 -6.96 -11.05 0.23
C VAL A 79 -7.99 -10.10 -0.37
N SER A 80 -8.24 -10.21 -1.65
CA SER A 80 -9.20 -9.36 -2.36
C SER A 80 -10.06 -10.17 -3.32
N PHE A 81 -11.18 -9.59 -3.70
CA PHE A 81 -12.11 -10.12 -4.69
C PHE A 81 -12.29 -9.08 -5.79
N SER A 82 -12.26 -9.51 -7.05
CA SER A 82 -12.53 -8.60 -8.17
C SER A 82 -14.05 -8.47 -8.35
N ASN A 83 -14.58 -7.27 -8.12
CA ASN A 83 -15.99 -7.00 -8.29
C ASN A 83 -16.34 -6.75 -9.77
N GLU A 84 -17.61 -6.54 -10.06
CA GLU A 84 -18.13 -6.33 -11.42
C GLU A 84 -17.50 -5.11 -12.11
N ASN A 85 -17.06 -4.14 -11.34
CA ASN A 85 -16.41 -2.90 -11.84
C ASN A 85 -14.90 -3.07 -12.04
N LYS A 86 -14.37 -4.30 -11.84
CA LYS A 86 -12.92 -4.61 -11.88
C LYS A 86 -12.13 -3.91 -10.77
N GLU A 87 -12.81 -3.50 -9.70
CA GLU A 87 -12.17 -3.00 -8.50
C GLU A 87 -11.85 -4.18 -7.58
N GLN A 88 -10.79 -4.07 -6.79
CA GLN A 88 -10.39 -5.11 -5.86
C GLN A 88 -10.92 -4.81 -4.47
N GLU A 89 -12.02 -5.44 -4.11
CA GLU A 89 -12.58 -5.35 -2.77
C GLU A 89 -11.70 -6.15 -1.80
N ILE A 90 -11.17 -5.48 -0.80
CA ILE A 90 -10.30 -6.12 0.18
C ILE A 90 -11.15 -6.90 1.19
N ILE A 91 -10.89 -8.20 1.27
CA ILE A 91 -11.53 -9.11 2.24
C ILE A 91 -10.69 -9.16 3.52
N ASP A 92 -9.36 -9.21 3.38
CA ASP A 92 -8.45 -9.26 4.51
C ASP A 92 -7.17 -8.48 4.21
N GLY A 93 -6.52 -7.95 5.24
CA GLY A 93 -5.30 -7.16 5.15
C GLY A 93 -5.55 -5.65 5.13
N GLN A 94 -6.78 -5.22 5.30
CA GLN A 94 -7.16 -3.78 5.23
C GLN A 94 -6.42 -2.94 6.28
N GLN A 95 -6.27 -3.45 7.51
CA GLN A 95 -5.58 -2.70 8.58
C GLN A 95 -4.12 -2.43 8.17
N ARG A 96 -3.46 -3.46 7.63
CA ARG A 96 -2.06 -3.37 7.20
C ARG A 96 -1.90 -2.37 6.04
N ILE A 97 -2.72 -2.47 5.00
CA ILE A 97 -2.68 -1.52 3.87
C ILE A 97 -2.88 -0.09 4.37
N THR A 98 -3.88 0.12 5.23
CA THR A 98 -4.19 1.44 5.79
C THR A 98 -2.99 1.97 6.58
N THR A 99 -2.37 1.14 7.42
CA THR A 99 -1.21 1.54 8.22
C THR A 99 -0.02 1.89 7.34
N LEU A 100 0.26 1.08 6.30
CA LEU A 100 1.35 1.38 5.36
C LEU A 100 1.10 2.70 4.62
N PHE A 101 -0.12 2.96 4.21
CA PHE A 101 -0.50 4.22 3.57
C PHE A 101 -0.30 5.40 4.51
N LEU A 102 -0.77 5.28 5.76
CA LEU A 102 -0.61 6.33 6.78
C LEU A 102 0.88 6.57 7.09
N LEU A 103 1.68 5.51 7.12
CA LEU A 103 3.13 5.63 7.33
C LEU A 103 3.78 6.42 6.18
N LEU A 104 3.44 6.12 4.93
CA LEU A 104 3.95 6.89 3.78
C LEU A 104 3.53 8.36 3.87
N ARG A 105 2.28 8.63 4.28
CA ARG A 105 1.80 10.01 4.51
C ARG A 105 2.61 10.72 5.58
N ALA A 106 2.92 10.04 6.69
CA ALA A 106 3.71 10.59 7.78
C ALA A 106 5.15 10.90 7.31
N ILE A 107 5.77 9.97 6.57
CA ILE A 107 7.10 10.18 5.99
C ILE A 107 7.08 11.38 5.04
N HIS A 108 6.12 11.45 4.13
CA HIS A 108 5.98 12.56 3.20
C HIS A 108 5.90 13.90 3.94
N ARG A 109 5.03 13.97 4.96
CA ARG A 109 4.86 15.17 5.77
C ARG A 109 6.15 15.56 6.49
N LYS A 110 6.91 14.59 6.97
CA LYS A 110 8.20 14.83 7.63
C LYS A 110 9.23 15.34 6.62
N LEU A 111 9.30 14.74 5.44
CA LEU A 111 10.21 15.18 4.37
C LEU A 111 9.93 16.63 3.97
N GLN A 112 8.67 17.03 3.86
CA GLN A 112 8.29 18.40 3.51
C GLN A 112 8.84 19.45 4.49
N LYS A 113 9.03 19.07 5.75
CA LYS A 113 9.54 19.96 6.80
C LYS A 113 11.08 20.00 6.87
N MET A 114 11.75 19.13 6.14
CA MET A 114 13.22 19.09 6.12
C MET A 114 13.78 20.17 5.17
N SER A 115 15.05 20.53 5.38
CA SER A 115 15.76 21.45 4.49
C SER A 115 15.80 20.90 3.06
N ASP A 116 15.79 21.78 2.09
CA ASP A 116 15.78 21.37 0.69
C ASP A 116 17.07 20.65 0.31
N SER A 117 16.91 19.54 -0.39
CA SER A 117 18.01 18.76 -0.95
C SER A 117 17.51 17.91 -2.11
N LYS A 118 18.41 17.52 -2.98
CA LYS A 118 18.10 16.64 -4.12
C LYS A 118 17.58 15.28 -3.65
N GLU A 119 18.12 14.79 -2.55
CA GLU A 119 17.71 13.52 -1.95
C GLU A 119 16.26 13.60 -1.46
N LYS A 120 15.92 14.68 -0.75
CA LYS A 120 14.55 14.94 -0.28
C LYS A 120 13.58 14.94 -1.47
N ASP A 121 13.89 15.73 -2.52
CA ASP A 121 13.04 15.85 -3.71
C ASP A 121 12.86 14.50 -4.41
N ASN A 122 13.92 13.72 -4.47
CA ASN A 122 13.87 12.38 -5.07
C ASN A 122 12.97 11.44 -4.27
N PHE A 123 13.09 11.45 -2.93
CA PHE A 123 12.21 10.64 -2.08
C PHE A 123 10.75 11.07 -2.20
N ILE A 124 10.47 12.37 -2.20
CA ILE A 124 9.11 12.89 -2.35
C ILE A 124 8.51 12.39 -3.67
N ARG A 125 9.24 12.52 -4.78
CA ARG A 125 8.77 12.05 -6.10
C ARG A 125 8.48 10.56 -6.13
N GLN A 126 9.21 9.76 -5.37
CA GLN A 126 8.98 8.31 -5.30
C GLN A 126 7.74 7.95 -4.48
N ILE A 127 7.42 8.73 -3.45
CA ILE A 127 6.32 8.46 -2.52
C ILE A 127 4.98 9.02 -3.05
N GLU A 128 5.00 10.19 -3.67
CA GLU A 128 3.77 10.88 -4.09
C GLU A 128 2.82 10.03 -4.93
N PRO A 129 3.28 9.21 -5.90
CA PRO A 129 2.35 8.37 -6.66
C PRO A 129 1.58 7.34 -5.83
N ALA A 130 2.08 6.99 -4.63
CA ALA A 130 1.39 6.08 -3.71
C ALA A 130 0.38 6.81 -2.82
N ILE A 131 0.51 8.13 -2.69
CA ILE A 131 -0.29 8.94 -1.76
C ILE A 131 -1.38 9.71 -2.48
N TRP A 132 -1.10 10.19 -3.70
CA TRP A 132 -2.00 11.04 -4.46
C TRP A 132 -2.34 10.42 -5.80
N LYS A 133 -3.58 10.57 -6.20
CA LYS A 133 -3.94 10.33 -7.59
C LYS A 133 -3.43 11.55 -8.40
N ILE A 134 -2.44 11.31 -9.23
CA ILE A 134 -1.93 12.35 -10.13
C ILE A 134 -2.87 12.39 -11.34
N ASP A 135 -3.64 13.45 -11.45
CA ASP A 135 -4.48 13.68 -12.61
C ASP A 135 -3.58 14.28 -13.70
N GLU A 136 -3.36 13.54 -14.77
CA GLU A 136 -2.49 13.96 -15.89
C GLU A 136 -2.98 15.26 -16.57
N LEU A 137 -4.25 15.61 -16.36
CA LEU A 137 -4.85 16.82 -16.98
C LEU A 137 -4.65 18.08 -16.12
N THR A 138 -4.29 17.93 -14.86
CA THR A 138 -4.07 19.09 -13.98
C THR A 138 -2.72 18.94 -13.32
N SER A 139 -1.68 19.48 -13.95
CA SER A 139 -0.40 19.71 -13.28
C SER A 139 -0.47 20.75 -12.17
N UNK A 140 -1.53 20.93 -11.65
CA UNK A 140 -1.75 21.68 -10.84
C UNK A 140 -1.25 21.42 -9.70
N ASN A 141 -0.40 21.95 -9.46
CA ASN A 141 0.21 22.06 -8.16
C ASN A 141 -0.81 22.51 -7.11
N TRP A 142 -1.49 21.60 -6.52
CA TRP A 142 -2.27 21.90 -5.31
C TRP A 142 -1.28 22.10 -4.14
N ARG A 143 -0.60 23.22 -4.15
CA ARG A 143 0.10 23.73 -2.98
C ARG A 143 -0.87 24.62 -2.22
N SER A 144 -1.51 24.10 -1.21
CA SER A 144 -2.18 24.91 -0.20
C SER A 144 -1.72 24.46 1.18
#